data_dc50610952c7e34388f6ea09236e2c98
#
_entry.id   dc50610952c7e34388f6ea09236e2c98
#
_cell.length_a   1.000
_cell.length_b   1.000
_cell.length_c   1.000
_cell.angle_alpha   90.00
_cell.angle_beta   90.00
_cell.angle_gamma   90.00
#
_symmetry.space_group_name_H-M   'P 1'
#
loop_
_entity.id
_entity.type
_entity.pdbx_description
1 polymer ?
#
loop_
_entity_poly.entity_id
_entity_poly.type
_entity_poly.pdbx_seq_one_letter_code
_entity_poly.pdbx_strand_id
1 'polypeptide(L)'
;FHLQHERDGGCYISSGLDFTIDPATGKRNVGCRRLMLRGKREMRTNLTDNSDLKGIYLAALARKERLPVAFVVGTSPTDFFGANLKAPVDELNLLATLRGEAMPVVKCTTSDILVPADAEVVIEGYIDELGYREMDGPYGEFWGYYGAMHIDPVVHVTAITMRDDALHHTVLHGPVKLSRQEASHTTGVAAEMLSTRALKAAGIEPAAIFSPPSAPIFHHMRVALKDATTEKARTAMEALFQVKGVKNIVIVDDDIDVYDDDQITWAMATRFNADKDLFVPSRRLQAFYADPNADADDLVSKVGFDLTSPTSRSKDIRFARPVPPRIRPATTNASVQQALETGPKYFSEIMAAVGSTDGREVVIEIDALREAGTLTRLDNGEYALLSQTPGRARVV
;
A
#
# COMPACT_ATOMS: atom_id res chain seq x y z
N PHE A 1 13.87 -28.12 2.33
CA PHE A 1 13.98 -26.87 3.09
C PHE A 1 15.43 -26.39 3.02
N HIS A 2 15.62 -25.10 2.91
CA HIS A 2 16.94 -24.48 2.78
C HIS A 2 17.08 -23.29 3.74
N LEU A 3 18.31 -22.90 4.02
CA LEU A 3 18.61 -21.67 4.73
C LEU A 3 18.29 -20.49 3.81
N GLN A 4 17.46 -19.55 4.26
CA GLN A 4 17.06 -18.40 3.45
C GLN A 4 18.06 -17.24 3.55
N HIS A 5 18.61 -17.00 4.75
CA HIS A 5 19.55 -15.90 5.00
C HIS A 5 20.75 -16.40 5.80
N GLU A 6 21.88 -15.75 5.61
CA GLU A 6 23.17 -16.12 6.19
C GLU A 6 23.16 -16.33 7.71
N ARG A 7 22.34 -15.54 8.43
CA ARG A 7 22.31 -15.53 9.90
C ARG A 7 21.00 -16.09 10.47
N ASP A 8 20.19 -16.75 9.67
CA ASP A 8 19.02 -17.43 10.20
C ASP A 8 19.44 -18.49 11.21
N GLY A 9 18.69 -18.62 12.31
CA GLY A 9 18.97 -19.59 13.37
C GLY A 9 18.77 -21.05 12.98
N GLY A 10 18.23 -21.33 11.79
CA GLY A 10 18.00 -22.65 11.24
C GLY A 10 17.22 -22.62 9.93
N CYS A 11 16.78 -23.79 9.47
CA CYS A 11 15.90 -23.89 8.31
C CYS A 11 14.46 -23.58 8.72
N TYR A 12 13.75 -22.84 7.87
CA TYR A 12 12.38 -22.41 8.11
C TYR A 12 11.43 -22.85 7.01
N ILE A 13 10.18 -23.12 7.40
CA ILE A 13 9.01 -23.02 6.55
C ILE A 13 8.49 -21.61 6.71
N SER A 14 8.58 -20.79 5.66
CA SER A 14 8.29 -19.34 5.73
C SER A 14 6.85 -18.99 5.34
N SER A 15 6.12 -19.92 4.72
CA SER A 15 4.78 -19.71 4.15
C SER A 15 3.70 -20.59 4.79
N GLY A 16 3.89 -21.01 6.05
CA GLY A 16 2.90 -21.81 6.75
C GLY A 16 1.63 -21.00 7.04
N LEU A 17 0.47 -21.54 6.69
CA LEU A 17 -0.81 -21.05 7.20
C LEU A 17 -1.26 -21.97 8.32
N ASP A 18 -1.42 -21.44 9.53
CA ASP A 18 -1.94 -22.20 10.68
C ASP A 18 -3.47 -22.29 10.64
N PHE A 19 -3.95 -23.49 10.87
CA PHE A 19 -5.37 -23.78 11.04
C PHE A 19 -5.57 -24.40 12.42
N THR A 20 -6.50 -23.84 13.20
CA THR A 20 -6.86 -24.42 14.51
C THR A 20 -8.33 -24.13 14.81
N ILE A 21 -8.85 -24.82 15.82
CA ILE A 21 -10.19 -24.59 16.37
C ILE A 21 -9.99 -24.13 17.81
N ASP A 22 -10.51 -22.97 18.15
CA ASP A 22 -10.54 -22.51 19.53
C ASP A 22 -11.41 -23.47 20.38
N PRO A 23 -10.84 -24.19 21.33
CA PRO A 23 -11.61 -25.17 22.13
C PRO A 23 -12.69 -24.53 23.00
N ALA A 24 -12.57 -23.24 23.29
CA ALA A 24 -13.53 -22.51 24.14
C ALA A 24 -14.76 -22.03 23.36
N THR A 25 -14.58 -21.66 22.09
CA THR A 25 -15.64 -21.01 21.30
C THR A 25 -16.09 -21.85 20.09
N GLY A 26 -15.29 -22.84 19.68
CA GLY A 26 -15.49 -23.61 18.46
C GLY A 26 -15.20 -22.83 17.18
N LYS A 27 -14.69 -21.60 17.27
CA LYS A 27 -14.32 -20.79 16.10
C LYS A 27 -13.05 -21.32 15.47
N ARG A 28 -13.02 -21.27 14.15
CA ARG A 28 -11.85 -21.61 13.35
C ARG A 28 -10.96 -20.38 13.21
N ASN A 29 -9.67 -20.57 13.43
CA ASN A 29 -8.64 -19.55 13.28
C ASN A 29 -7.71 -19.96 12.13
N VAL A 30 -7.38 -19.00 11.29
CA VAL A 30 -6.37 -19.13 10.23
C VAL A 30 -5.40 -17.96 10.34
N GLY A 31 -4.11 -18.25 10.36
CA GLY A 31 -3.07 -17.22 10.43
C GLY A 31 -1.87 -17.57 9.57
N CYS A 32 -0.98 -16.62 9.35
CA CYS A 32 0.28 -16.85 8.66
C CYS A 32 1.40 -17.03 9.68
N ARG A 33 2.23 -18.08 9.51
CA ARG A 33 3.31 -18.43 10.44
C ARG A 33 4.56 -18.88 9.73
N ARG A 34 5.70 -18.50 10.32
CA ARG A 34 6.97 -19.17 10.07
C ARG A 34 7.16 -20.29 11.08
N LEU A 35 7.78 -21.36 10.65
CA LEU A 35 8.07 -22.54 11.45
C LEU A 35 9.55 -22.86 11.37
N MET A 36 10.26 -22.83 12.48
CA MET A 36 11.66 -23.24 12.53
C MET A 36 11.74 -24.76 12.73
N LEU A 37 12.43 -25.44 11.84
CA LEU A 37 12.60 -26.91 11.94
C LEU A 37 13.45 -27.28 13.15
N ARG A 38 13.02 -28.35 13.83
CA ARG A 38 13.72 -28.94 14.97
C ARG A 38 13.62 -30.46 14.94
N GLY A 39 14.71 -31.10 14.61
CA GLY A 39 14.72 -32.55 14.51
C GLY A 39 13.79 -33.09 13.44
N LYS A 40 13.32 -34.34 13.62
CA LYS A 40 12.51 -35.05 12.61
C LYS A 40 11.01 -34.82 12.71
N ARG A 41 10.50 -34.49 13.90
CA ARG A 41 9.06 -34.42 14.19
C ARG A 41 8.68 -33.24 15.06
N GLU A 42 9.54 -32.24 15.14
CA GLU A 42 9.30 -31.08 15.95
C GLU A 42 9.61 -29.79 15.19
N MET A 43 8.85 -28.76 15.46
CA MET A 43 9.06 -27.42 14.93
C MET A 43 8.80 -26.42 16.04
N ARG A 44 9.31 -25.20 15.90
CA ARG A 44 8.91 -24.04 16.69
C ARG A 44 7.98 -23.20 15.87
N THR A 45 6.95 -22.67 16.52
CA THR A 45 6.03 -21.75 15.84
C THR A 45 6.09 -20.40 16.51
N ASN A 46 6.39 -19.36 15.73
CA ASN A 46 6.41 -18.01 16.23
C ASN A 46 5.01 -17.59 16.69
N LEU A 47 4.82 -17.42 17.99
CA LEU A 47 3.59 -16.90 18.58
C LEU A 47 3.84 -15.52 19.18
N THR A 48 3.87 -14.50 18.30
CA THR A 48 4.06 -13.09 18.68
C THR A 48 2.85 -12.52 19.40
N ASP A 49 3.01 -11.34 19.96
CA ASP A 49 1.91 -10.58 20.53
C ASP A 49 0.86 -10.21 19.47
N ASN A 50 -0.40 -10.08 19.90
CA ASN A 50 -1.56 -9.77 19.07
C ASN A 50 -1.94 -10.82 17.99
N SER A 51 -1.52 -12.06 18.19
CA SER A 51 -1.91 -13.21 17.37
C SER A 51 -3.08 -13.93 18.03
N ASP A 52 -4.13 -14.23 17.25
CA ASP A 52 -5.29 -14.97 17.77
C ASP A 52 -4.89 -16.39 18.20
N LEU A 53 -4.04 -17.07 17.43
CA LEU A 53 -3.48 -18.36 17.81
C LEU A 53 -2.75 -18.31 19.16
N LYS A 54 -2.04 -17.21 19.47
CA LYS A 54 -1.41 -17.04 20.79
C LYS A 54 -2.45 -17.02 21.93
N GLY A 55 -3.54 -16.27 21.73
CA GLY A 55 -4.64 -16.22 22.70
C GLY A 55 -5.27 -17.60 22.93
N ILE A 56 -5.53 -18.34 21.86
CA ILE A 56 -6.07 -19.71 21.90
C ILE A 56 -5.10 -20.65 22.58
N TYR A 57 -3.80 -20.57 22.25
CA TYR A 57 -2.76 -21.39 22.88
C TYR A 57 -2.61 -21.10 24.39
N LEU A 58 -2.57 -19.83 24.78
CA LEU A 58 -2.47 -19.47 26.20
C LEU A 58 -3.68 -19.97 27.03
N ALA A 59 -4.89 -19.96 26.43
CA ALA A 59 -6.08 -20.53 27.04
C ALA A 59 -5.99 -22.06 27.17
N ALA A 60 -5.47 -22.76 26.19
CA ALA A 60 -5.20 -24.20 26.29
C ALA A 60 -4.10 -24.52 27.31
N LEU A 61 -3.01 -23.75 27.29
CA LEU A 61 -1.89 -23.87 28.26
C LEU A 61 -2.35 -23.73 29.71
N ALA A 62 -3.24 -22.76 30.00
CA ALA A 62 -3.79 -22.56 31.33
C ALA A 62 -4.59 -23.80 31.83
N ARG A 63 -5.15 -24.58 30.91
CA ARG A 63 -5.84 -25.84 31.20
C ARG A 63 -4.91 -27.06 31.17
N LYS A 64 -3.62 -26.86 30.84
CA LYS A 64 -2.63 -27.91 30.60
C LYS A 64 -3.05 -28.88 29.48
N GLU A 65 -3.63 -28.32 28.45
CA GLU A 65 -4.11 -29.04 27.27
C GLU A 65 -3.20 -28.78 26.08
N ARG A 66 -3.04 -29.81 25.24
CA ARG A 66 -2.41 -29.68 23.93
C ARG A 66 -3.36 -28.99 22.97
N LEU A 67 -2.86 -28.10 22.15
CA LEU A 67 -3.66 -27.43 21.14
C LEU A 67 -3.43 -28.09 19.77
N PRO A 68 -4.40 -28.81 19.20
CA PRO A 68 -4.28 -29.29 17.83
C PRO A 68 -4.10 -28.15 16.82
N VAL A 69 -3.21 -28.33 15.87
CA VAL A 69 -2.92 -27.36 14.82
C VAL A 69 -2.55 -28.08 13.53
N ALA A 70 -2.92 -27.50 12.39
CA ALA A 70 -2.46 -27.93 11.09
C ALA A 70 -1.80 -26.76 10.38
N PHE A 71 -0.68 -27.00 9.70
CA PHE A 71 0.00 -26.00 8.88
C PHE A 71 -0.12 -26.39 7.42
N VAL A 72 -0.73 -25.51 6.63
CA VAL A 72 -0.82 -25.64 5.17
C VAL A 72 0.35 -24.90 4.55
N VAL A 73 1.09 -25.57 3.67
CA VAL A 73 2.21 -25.00 2.93
C VAL A 73 1.90 -25.16 1.45
N GLY A 74 1.57 -24.06 0.80
CA GLY A 74 1.08 -24.02 -0.58
C GLY A 74 -0.44 -24.18 -0.67
N THR A 75 -1.09 -23.12 -1.09
CA THR A 75 -2.53 -23.02 -1.38
C THR A 75 -2.74 -21.80 -2.28
N SER A 76 -4.01 -21.43 -2.55
CA SER A 76 -4.31 -20.24 -3.33
C SER A 76 -3.63 -18.99 -2.74
N PRO A 77 -3.01 -18.12 -3.57
CA PRO A 77 -2.46 -16.84 -3.10
C PRO A 77 -3.49 -15.98 -2.35
N THR A 78 -4.77 -16.12 -2.68
CA THR A 78 -5.88 -15.45 -2.01
C THR A 78 -6.03 -15.88 -0.57
N ASP A 79 -5.77 -17.16 -0.26
CA ASP A 79 -5.79 -17.66 1.11
C ASP A 79 -4.64 -17.10 1.93
N PHE A 80 -3.45 -17.02 1.32
CA PHE A 80 -2.29 -16.40 1.98
C PHE A 80 -2.56 -14.93 2.30
N PHE A 81 -3.20 -14.20 1.39
CA PHE A 81 -3.65 -12.83 1.66
C PHE A 81 -4.70 -12.80 2.78
N GLY A 82 -5.73 -13.64 2.70
CA GLY A 82 -6.80 -13.70 3.69
C GLY A 82 -6.33 -14.05 5.10
N ALA A 83 -5.34 -14.94 5.24
CA ALA A 83 -4.74 -15.32 6.51
C ALA A 83 -3.97 -14.18 7.22
N ASN A 84 -3.67 -13.10 6.50
CA ASN A 84 -3.07 -11.87 7.05
C ASN A 84 -4.09 -10.78 7.40
N LEU A 85 -5.38 -10.99 7.10
CA LEU A 85 -6.44 -10.03 7.42
C LEU A 85 -7.04 -10.34 8.78
N LYS A 86 -7.28 -9.30 9.57
CA LYS A 86 -8.06 -9.42 10.82
C LYS A 86 -9.49 -8.96 10.58
N ALA A 87 -10.44 -9.88 10.73
CA ALA A 87 -11.86 -9.60 10.62
C ALA A 87 -12.63 -10.33 11.73
N PRO A 88 -13.72 -9.76 12.27
CA PRO A 88 -14.50 -10.38 13.33
C PRO A 88 -15.46 -11.47 12.78
N VAL A 89 -14.97 -12.34 11.92
CA VAL A 89 -15.70 -13.41 11.24
C VAL A 89 -14.97 -14.74 11.42
N ASP A 90 -15.59 -15.84 11.03
CA ASP A 90 -14.90 -17.13 10.90
C ASP A 90 -13.90 -17.03 9.73
N GLU A 91 -12.63 -17.26 10.00
CA GLU A 91 -11.56 -16.99 9.04
C GLU A 91 -11.59 -17.96 7.85
N LEU A 92 -12.08 -19.18 8.01
CA LEU A 92 -12.27 -20.09 6.88
C LEU A 92 -13.34 -19.55 5.91
N ASN A 93 -14.41 -18.93 6.46
CA ASN A 93 -15.43 -18.27 5.65
C ASN A 93 -14.87 -17.00 4.98
N LEU A 94 -13.93 -16.29 5.63
CA LEU A 94 -13.24 -15.16 5.02
C LEU A 94 -12.45 -15.60 3.78
N LEU A 95 -11.71 -16.72 3.88
CA LEU A 95 -10.97 -17.26 2.73
C LEU A 95 -11.91 -17.60 1.56
N ALA A 96 -13.04 -18.27 1.84
CA ALA A 96 -14.04 -18.59 0.82
C ALA A 96 -14.62 -17.30 0.17
N THR A 97 -14.88 -16.27 0.97
CA THR A 97 -15.36 -14.97 0.46
C THR A 97 -14.35 -14.31 -0.46
N LEU A 98 -13.06 -14.36 -0.12
CA LEU A 98 -11.99 -13.79 -0.94
C LEU A 98 -11.76 -14.59 -2.23
N ARG A 99 -11.92 -15.91 -2.19
CA ARG A 99 -11.90 -16.75 -3.40
C ARG A 99 -13.08 -16.46 -4.34
N GLY A 100 -14.18 -15.90 -3.83
CA GLY A 100 -15.41 -15.66 -4.58
C GLY A 100 -16.26 -16.92 -4.85
N GLU A 101 -15.92 -18.02 -4.20
CA GLU A 101 -16.60 -19.32 -4.35
C GLU A 101 -16.58 -20.14 -3.06
N ALA A 102 -17.38 -21.18 -2.99
CA ALA A 102 -17.31 -22.14 -1.89
C ALA A 102 -15.96 -22.86 -1.92
N MET A 103 -15.21 -22.73 -0.84
CA MET A 103 -13.89 -23.36 -0.72
C MET A 103 -14.04 -24.83 -0.36
N PRO A 104 -13.56 -25.76 -1.20
CA PRO A 104 -13.51 -27.17 -0.85
C PRO A 104 -12.57 -27.39 0.34
N VAL A 105 -13.01 -28.11 1.34
CA VAL A 105 -12.21 -28.43 2.52
C VAL A 105 -12.16 -29.92 2.76
N VAL A 106 -11.09 -30.38 3.37
CA VAL A 106 -10.87 -31.76 3.80
C VAL A 106 -10.50 -31.78 5.28
N LYS A 107 -10.97 -32.81 5.98
CA LYS A 107 -10.63 -33.00 7.38
C LYS A 107 -9.22 -33.59 7.50
N CYS A 108 -8.44 -33.06 8.43
CA CYS A 108 -7.15 -33.62 8.83
C CYS A 108 -7.25 -35.08 9.25
N THR A 109 -6.18 -35.86 9.09
CA THR A 109 -6.15 -37.28 9.42
C THR A 109 -6.03 -37.54 10.92
N THR A 110 -5.41 -36.61 11.66
CA THR A 110 -5.13 -36.77 13.11
C THR A 110 -5.92 -35.80 13.99
N SER A 111 -6.75 -34.94 13.41
CA SER A 111 -7.60 -33.98 14.14
C SER A 111 -8.89 -33.65 13.39
N ASP A 112 -9.79 -32.89 14.04
CA ASP A 112 -11.04 -32.42 13.43
C ASP A 112 -10.89 -31.11 12.63
N ILE A 113 -9.68 -30.63 12.48
CA ILE A 113 -9.38 -29.39 11.75
C ILE A 113 -9.69 -29.59 10.27
N LEU A 114 -10.35 -28.60 9.67
CA LEU A 114 -10.61 -28.52 8.24
C LEU A 114 -9.55 -27.64 7.59
N VAL A 115 -8.99 -28.12 6.50
CA VAL A 115 -8.00 -27.39 5.68
C VAL A 115 -8.43 -27.34 4.22
N PRO A 116 -7.94 -26.41 3.39
CA PRO A 116 -8.22 -26.41 1.96
C PRO A 116 -7.91 -27.75 1.30
N ALA A 117 -8.84 -28.27 0.51
CA ALA A 117 -8.67 -29.57 -0.17
C ALA A 117 -7.64 -29.52 -1.30
N ASP A 118 -7.33 -28.32 -1.78
CA ASP A 118 -6.32 -28.03 -2.81
C ASP A 118 -4.94 -27.68 -2.23
N ALA A 119 -4.74 -27.86 -0.92
CA ALA A 119 -3.46 -27.65 -0.27
C ALA A 119 -2.37 -28.56 -0.86
N GLU A 120 -1.18 -28.00 -1.08
CA GLU A 120 -0.04 -28.75 -1.59
C GLU A 120 0.53 -29.71 -0.53
N VAL A 121 0.79 -29.19 0.68
CA VAL A 121 1.29 -29.94 1.83
C VAL A 121 0.52 -29.52 3.08
N VAL A 122 0.13 -30.47 3.89
CA VAL A 122 -0.47 -30.27 5.23
C VAL A 122 0.37 -30.96 6.27
N ILE A 123 0.85 -30.20 7.26
CA ILE A 123 1.60 -30.69 8.41
C ILE A 123 0.69 -30.65 9.62
N GLU A 124 0.23 -31.81 10.09
CA GLU A 124 -0.65 -31.93 11.23
C GLU A 124 0.13 -32.15 12.51
N GLY A 125 -0.36 -31.62 13.62
CA GLY A 125 0.28 -31.79 14.91
C GLY A 125 -0.46 -31.11 16.04
N TYR A 126 0.26 -30.86 17.11
CA TYR A 126 -0.23 -30.12 18.26
C TYR A 126 0.88 -29.25 18.86
N ILE A 127 0.51 -28.09 19.39
CA ILE A 127 1.37 -27.29 20.26
C ILE A 127 1.27 -27.90 21.66
N ASP A 128 2.40 -28.19 22.30
CA ASP A 128 2.39 -28.88 23.57
C ASP A 128 2.00 -27.98 24.76
N GLU A 129 1.68 -28.61 25.86
CA GLU A 129 1.25 -28.01 27.12
C GLU A 129 2.40 -27.50 28.02
N LEU A 130 3.63 -27.45 27.47
CA LEU A 130 4.83 -27.10 28.25
C LEU A 130 5.21 -25.62 28.17
N GLY A 131 4.52 -24.85 27.34
CA GLY A 131 4.69 -23.41 27.25
C GLY A 131 5.88 -22.97 26.38
N TYR A 132 6.27 -21.73 26.57
CA TYR A 132 7.37 -21.10 25.84
C TYR A 132 8.70 -21.55 26.44
N ARG A 133 9.47 -22.33 25.70
CA ARG A 133 10.70 -22.97 26.25
C ARG A 133 11.83 -23.14 25.26
N GLU A 134 11.61 -22.87 23.98
CA GLU A 134 12.60 -23.10 22.96
C GLU A 134 12.94 -21.81 22.20
N MET A 135 14.22 -21.59 21.98
CA MET A 135 14.73 -20.44 21.26
C MET A 135 14.34 -20.51 19.78
N ASP A 136 13.76 -19.44 19.25
CA ASP A 136 13.52 -19.21 17.82
C ASP A 136 14.26 -17.95 17.36
N GLY A 137 14.70 -17.94 16.13
CA GLY A 137 15.45 -16.85 15.54
C GLY A 137 16.97 -17.01 15.64
N PRO A 138 17.72 -16.03 15.14
CA PRO A 138 17.21 -14.91 14.34
C PRO A 138 16.61 -15.40 13.02
N TYR A 139 15.72 -14.62 12.43
CA TYR A 139 15.10 -14.88 11.15
C TYR A 139 15.08 -13.61 10.30
N GLY A 140 15.45 -13.70 9.03
CA GLY A 140 15.37 -12.57 8.10
C GLY A 140 13.92 -12.23 7.78
N GLU A 141 13.44 -11.10 8.30
CA GLU A 141 12.05 -10.72 8.27
C GLU A 141 11.68 -9.89 7.02
N PHE A 142 10.40 -9.83 6.75
CA PHE A 142 9.84 -9.14 5.59
C PHE A 142 10.03 -7.62 5.59
N TRP A 143 10.39 -7.02 6.72
CA TRP A 143 10.75 -5.58 6.79
C TRP A 143 12.22 -5.29 6.47
N GLY A 144 13.01 -6.30 6.11
CA GLY A 144 14.39 -6.13 5.65
C GLY A 144 15.47 -6.15 6.74
N TYR A 145 15.11 -6.49 7.97
CA TYR A 145 16.02 -6.71 9.10
C TYR A 145 15.87 -8.11 9.66
N TYR A 146 16.79 -8.54 10.48
CA TYR A 146 16.60 -9.75 11.29
C TYR A 146 15.63 -9.45 12.44
N GLY A 147 14.68 -10.34 12.67
CA GLY A 147 13.85 -10.34 13.87
C GLY A 147 14.66 -10.69 15.12
N ALA A 148 14.20 -10.21 16.27
CA ALA A 148 14.79 -10.57 17.54
C ALA A 148 14.64 -12.08 17.82
N MET A 149 15.60 -12.65 18.55
CA MET A 149 15.45 -13.97 19.10
C MET A 149 14.42 -13.94 20.23
N HIS A 150 13.58 -14.95 20.29
CA HIS A 150 12.57 -15.10 21.34
C HIS A 150 12.36 -16.57 21.71
N ILE A 151 11.63 -16.79 22.78
CA ILE A 151 11.28 -18.14 23.23
C ILE A 151 9.89 -18.46 22.71
N ASP A 152 9.75 -19.62 22.06
CA ASP A 152 8.49 -20.08 21.47
C ASP A 152 8.10 -21.49 21.96
N PRO A 153 6.81 -21.86 21.80
CA PRO A 153 6.36 -23.22 22.08
C PRO A 153 6.79 -24.20 20.99
N VAL A 154 6.73 -25.47 21.31
CA VAL A 154 7.07 -26.56 20.39
C VAL A 154 5.81 -27.16 19.78
N VAL A 155 5.87 -27.38 18.47
CA VAL A 155 4.89 -28.16 17.72
C VAL A 155 5.41 -29.58 17.50
N HIS A 156 4.61 -30.57 17.87
CA HIS A 156 4.89 -31.99 17.60
C HIS A 156 4.11 -32.45 16.38
N VAL A 157 4.80 -32.91 15.36
CA VAL A 157 4.20 -33.37 14.11
C VAL A 157 3.65 -34.77 14.26
N THR A 158 2.37 -34.95 13.94
CA THR A 158 1.67 -36.26 13.98
C THR A 158 1.52 -36.89 12.61
N ALA A 159 1.27 -36.10 11.57
CA ALA A 159 1.14 -36.55 10.19
C ALA A 159 1.61 -35.48 9.20
N ILE A 160 2.00 -35.90 8.03
CA ILE A 160 2.20 -35.01 6.86
C ILE A 160 1.47 -35.64 5.70
N THR A 161 0.55 -34.90 5.10
CA THR A 161 -0.13 -35.28 3.86
C THR A 161 0.26 -34.30 2.77
N MET A 162 0.34 -34.75 1.55
CA MET A 162 0.71 -33.92 0.41
C MET A 162 0.10 -34.46 -0.88
N ARG A 163 0.00 -33.62 -1.87
CA ARG A 163 -0.34 -34.05 -3.23
C ARG A 163 0.79 -34.87 -3.81
N ASP A 164 0.49 -35.77 -4.75
CA ASP A 164 1.50 -36.56 -5.45
C ASP A 164 2.46 -35.70 -6.28
N ASP A 165 1.95 -34.55 -6.77
CA ASP A 165 2.65 -33.54 -7.57
C ASP A 165 2.87 -32.21 -6.79
N ALA A 166 3.01 -32.29 -5.47
CA ALA A 166 3.06 -31.15 -4.58
C ALA A 166 4.15 -30.13 -4.95
N LEU A 167 3.77 -28.86 -4.99
CA LEU A 167 4.67 -27.74 -5.11
C LEU A 167 5.02 -27.18 -3.72
N HIS A 168 6.30 -26.87 -3.52
CA HIS A 168 6.72 -26.25 -2.27
C HIS A 168 6.59 -24.72 -2.37
N HIS A 169 5.64 -24.16 -1.64
CA HIS A 169 5.53 -22.73 -1.48
C HIS A 169 6.53 -22.24 -0.44
N THR A 170 7.27 -21.19 -0.77
CA THR A 170 8.14 -20.46 0.16
C THR A 170 7.96 -18.97 -0.05
N VAL A 171 7.86 -18.21 1.04
CA VAL A 171 7.89 -16.75 1.00
C VAL A 171 9.34 -16.33 1.15
N LEU A 172 9.83 -15.57 0.19
CA LEU A 172 11.17 -15.02 0.23
C LEU A 172 11.15 -13.66 0.91
N HIS A 173 11.85 -13.55 2.02
CA HIS A 173 12.05 -12.31 2.76
C HIS A 173 13.46 -11.76 2.50
N GLY A 174 13.74 -10.51 2.92
CA GLY A 174 15.07 -9.95 2.92
C GLY A 174 15.16 -8.53 2.32
N PRO A 175 16.28 -7.81 2.54
CA PRO A 175 16.41 -6.40 2.18
C PRO A 175 16.62 -6.16 0.68
N VAL A 176 17.08 -7.18 -0.05
CA VAL A 176 17.38 -7.04 -1.47
C VAL A 176 16.10 -7.14 -2.28
N LYS A 177 15.71 -6.03 -2.91
CA LYS A 177 14.51 -5.94 -3.75
C LYS A 177 13.20 -6.23 -2.98
N LEU A 178 13.00 -5.50 -1.88
CA LEU A 178 11.78 -5.53 -1.08
C LEU A 178 10.51 -5.47 -1.93
N SER A 179 10.52 -4.70 -3.03
CA SER A 179 9.41 -4.60 -3.99
C SER A 179 9.07 -5.91 -4.72
N ARG A 180 9.82 -6.98 -4.54
CA ARG A 180 9.58 -8.30 -5.13
C ARG A 180 9.14 -9.35 -4.12
N GLN A 181 8.92 -8.97 -2.88
CA GLN A 181 8.45 -9.88 -1.84
C GLN A 181 6.93 -9.90 -1.79
N GLU A 182 6.34 -11.06 -1.67
CA GLU A 182 4.90 -11.25 -1.52
C GLU A 182 4.35 -10.49 -0.31
N ALA A 183 5.06 -10.54 0.82
CA ALA A 183 4.67 -9.87 2.05
C ALA A 183 4.58 -8.35 1.88
N SER A 184 5.45 -7.73 1.09
CA SER A 184 5.42 -6.28 0.82
C SER A 184 4.17 -5.89 0.03
N HIS A 185 3.76 -6.71 -0.94
CA HIS A 185 2.55 -6.48 -1.73
C HIS A 185 1.27 -6.71 -0.91
N THR A 186 1.19 -7.81 -0.18
CA THR A 186 0.00 -8.14 0.64
C THR A 186 -0.20 -7.13 1.77
N THR A 187 0.87 -6.74 2.46
CA THR A 187 0.81 -5.72 3.50
C THR A 187 0.51 -4.34 2.93
N GLY A 188 1.01 -4.02 1.73
CA GLY A 188 0.71 -2.78 1.02
C GLY A 188 -0.79 -2.61 0.77
N VAL A 189 -1.44 -3.63 0.19
CA VAL A 189 -2.89 -3.61 -0.06
C VAL A 189 -3.68 -3.44 1.24
N ALA A 190 -3.30 -4.14 2.31
CA ALA A 190 -3.95 -3.99 3.62
C ALA A 190 -3.77 -2.57 4.18
N ALA A 191 -2.58 -1.97 4.01
CA ALA A 191 -2.31 -0.60 4.42
C ALA A 191 -3.17 0.42 3.65
N GLU A 192 -3.28 0.27 2.34
CA GLU A 192 -4.10 1.11 1.48
C GLU A 192 -5.58 1.03 1.87
N MET A 193 -6.08 -0.16 2.13
CA MET A 193 -7.46 -0.39 2.58
C MET A 193 -7.75 0.32 3.93
N LEU A 194 -6.89 0.12 4.93
CA LEU A 194 -7.03 0.74 6.25
C LEU A 194 -6.89 2.26 6.17
N SER A 195 -5.95 2.75 5.38
CA SER A 195 -5.71 4.18 5.16
C SER A 195 -6.87 4.84 4.41
N THR A 196 -7.42 4.20 3.39
CA THR A 196 -8.62 4.67 2.69
C THR A 196 -9.80 4.79 3.63
N ARG A 197 -9.99 3.80 4.51
CA ARG A 197 -11.05 3.83 5.54
C ARG A 197 -10.87 4.99 6.52
N ALA A 198 -9.62 5.25 6.97
CA ALA A 198 -9.32 6.36 7.87
C ALA A 198 -9.57 7.72 7.21
N LEU A 199 -9.15 7.89 5.94
CA LEU A 199 -9.41 9.10 5.16
C LEU A 199 -10.91 9.36 4.97
N LYS A 200 -11.68 8.34 4.59
CA LYS A 200 -13.14 8.45 4.44
C LYS A 200 -13.83 8.80 5.74
N ALA A 201 -13.39 8.25 6.86
CA ALA A 201 -13.91 8.61 8.19
C ALA A 201 -13.62 10.08 8.57
N ALA A 202 -12.54 10.66 8.03
CA ALA A 202 -12.21 12.09 8.15
C ALA A 202 -12.86 12.97 7.08
N GLY A 203 -13.78 12.44 6.26
CA GLY A 203 -14.46 13.18 5.19
C GLY A 203 -13.62 13.42 3.94
N ILE A 204 -12.53 12.66 3.76
CA ILE A 204 -11.61 12.81 2.64
C ILE A 204 -11.73 11.60 1.71
N GLU A 205 -12.11 11.84 0.46
CA GLU A 205 -12.04 10.84 -0.61
C GLU A 205 -10.70 11.02 -1.37
N PRO A 206 -9.76 10.07 -1.28
CA PRO A 206 -8.52 10.17 -2.03
C PRO A 206 -8.75 9.94 -3.52
N ALA A 207 -8.01 10.65 -4.38
CA ALA A 207 -7.99 10.39 -5.82
C ALA A 207 -7.23 9.10 -6.13
N ALA A 208 -6.13 8.89 -5.41
CA ALA A 208 -5.35 7.65 -5.42
C ALA A 208 -4.62 7.49 -4.08
N ILE A 209 -4.30 6.24 -3.74
CA ILE A 209 -3.51 5.90 -2.55
C ILE A 209 -2.57 4.75 -2.91
N PHE A 210 -1.35 4.79 -2.38
CA PHE A 210 -0.36 3.78 -2.67
C PHE A 210 0.63 3.59 -1.49
N SER A 211 0.84 2.34 -1.14
CA SER A 211 1.89 1.91 -0.21
C SER A 211 3.00 1.21 -0.99
N PRO A 212 4.13 1.88 -1.29
CA PRO A 212 5.18 1.30 -2.12
C PRO A 212 5.72 0.00 -1.54
N PRO A 213 5.79 -1.10 -2.31
CA PRO A 213 6.34 -2.37 -1.82
C PRO A 213 7.81 -2.29 -1.40
N SER A 214 8.54 -1.27 -1.86
CA SER A 214 9.92 -0.99 -1.44
C SER A 214 10.02 -0.41 -0.01
N ALA A 215 8.90 0.04 0.56
CA ALA A 215 8.82 0.56 1.92
C ALA A 215 7.83 -0.30 2.73
N PRO A 216 8.29 -1.46 3.23
CA PRO A 216 7.43 -2.49 3.78
C PRO A 216 6.68 -2.03 5.04
N ILE A 217 5.66 -2.80 5.41
CA ILE A 217 4.93 -2.70 6.69
C ILE A 217 4.20 -1.37 6.87
N PHE A 218 3.50 -0.88 5.84
CA PHE A 218 2.70 0.35 5.99
C PHE A 218 3.52 1.63 6.26
N HIS A 219 4.85 1.54 6.37
CA HIS A 219 5.68 2.66 6.84
C HIS A 219 5.63 3.88 5.93
N HIS A 220 5.35 3.70 4.65
CA HIS A 220 5.27 4.79 3.69
C HIS A 220 3.94 4.77 2.97
N MET A 221 3.26 5.91 2.96
CA MET A 221 1.96 6.07 2.33
C MET A 221 1.98 7.30 1.42
N ARG A 222 1.55 7.14 0.18
CA ARG A 222 1.37 8.21 -0.79
C ARG A 222 -0.10 8.40 -1.08
N VAL A 223 -0.58 9.62 -1.06
CA VAL A 223 -1.99 9.95 -1.29
C VAL A 223 -2.09 11.13 -2.24
N ALA A 224 -2.85 10.96 -3.32
CA ALA A 224 -3.26 12.05 -4.19
C ALA A 224 -4.63 12.56 -3.77
N LEU A 225 -4.77 13.87 -3.68
CA LEU A 225 -6.01 14.55 -3.31
C LEU A 225 -6.50 15.44 -4.45
N LYS A 226 -7.79 15.40 -4.75
CA LYS A 226 -8.45 16.38 -5.60
C LYS A 226 -8.64 17.67 -4.83
N ASP A 227 -8.49 18.79 -5.51
CA ASP A 227 -8.68 20.13 -4.91
C ASP A 227 -7.95 20.24 -3.56
N ALA A 228 -6.66 19.86 -3.56
CA ALA A 228 -5.85 19.85 -2.35
C ALA A 228 -5.62 21.28 -1.82
N THR A 229 -5.71 21.39 -0.50
CA THR A 229 -5.31 22.58 0.25
C THR A 229 -4.40 22.13 1.38
N THR A 230 -3.59 23.02 1.92
CA THR A 230 -2.73 22.71 3.08
C THR A 230 -3.56 22.19 4.27
N GLU A 231 -4.76 22.73 4.50
CA GLU A 231 -5.66 22.24 5.55
C GLU A 231 -6.14 20.81 5.27
N LYS A 232 -6.59 20.54 4.04
CA LYS A 232 -7.02 19.20 3.63
C LYS A 232 -5.89 18.17 3.70
N ALA A 233 -4.67 18.57 3.26
CA ALA A 233 -3.48 17.73 3.37
C ALA A 233 -3.15 17.41 4.83
N ARG A 234 -3.22 18.40 5.72
CA ARG A 234 -2.97 18.21 7.16
C ARG A 234 -4.00 17.29 7.81
N THR A 235 -5.28 17.48 7.52
CA THR A 235 -6.36 16.60 7.99
C THR A 235 -6.15 15.16 7.50
N ALA A 236 -5.73 14.98 6.25
CA ALA A 236 -5.40 13.66 5.72
C ALA A 236 -4.23 13.01 6.49
N MET A 237 -3.16 13.75 6.75
CA MET A 237 -2.02 13.26 7.52
C MET A 237 -2.43 12.86 8.95
N GLU A 238 -3.22 13.68 9.64
CA GLU A 238 -3.71 13.39 10.99
C GLU A 238 -4.53 12.10 11.04
N ALA A 239 -5.41 11.89 10.06
CA ALA A 239 -6.19 10.65 9.93
C ALA A 239 -5.28 9.43 9.69
N LEU A 240 -4.31 9.56 8.80
CA LEU A 240 -3.39 8.47 8.44
C LEU A 240 -2.43 8.13 9.58
N PHE A 241 -2.02 9.07 10.41
CA PHE A 241 -1.18 8.80 11.58
C PHE A 241 -1.87 7.91 12.61
N GLN A 242 -3.19 7.81 12.62
CA GLN A 242 -3.92 6.89 13.48
C GLN A 242 -3.89 5.45 12.96
N VAL A 243 -3.52 5.24 11.69
CA VAL A 243 -3.35 3.90 11.15
C VAL A 243 -2.03 3.33 11.69
N LYS A 244 -2.14 2.21 12.41
CA LYS A 244 -0.98 1.54 13.00
C LYS A 244 0.01 1.17 11.90
N GLY A 245 1.27 1.55 12.08
CA GLY A 245 2.35 1.27 11.14
C GLY A 245 2.60 2.37 10.10
N VAL A 246 1.61 3.16 9.69
CA VAL A 246 1.86 4.30 8.80
C VAL A 246 2.74 5.32 9.53
N LYS A 247 3.89 5.63 8.92
CA LYS A 247 4.97 6.39 9.55
C LYS A 247 5.35 7.63 8.74
N ASN A 248 5.57 7.45 7.45
CA ASN A 248 5.93 8.51 6.52
C ASN A 248 4.79 8.70 5.52
N ILE A 249 4.25 9.89 5.42
CA ILE A 249 3.11 10.21 4.57
C ILE A 249 3.53 11.26 3.54
N VAL A 250 3.20 11.02 2.29
CA VAL A 250 3.37 11.99 1.20
C VAL A 250 1.98 12.33 0.64
N ILE A 251 1.61 13.58 0.69
CA ILE A 251 0.37 14.09 0.09
C ILE A 251 0.72 14.88 -1.16
N VAL A 252 0.06 14.59 -2.26
CA VAL A 252 0.21 15.27 -3.55
C VAL A 252 -1.14 15.68 -4.11
N ASP A 253 -1.15 16.56 -5.12
CA ASP A 253 -2.33 16.80 -5.96
C ASP A 253 -2.57 15.62 -6.91
N ASP A 254 -3.76 15.53 -7.50
CA ASP A 254 -4.16 14.48 -8.44
C ASP A 254 -3.51 14.60 -9.83
N ASP A 255 -2.66 15.60 -10.05
CA ASP A 255 -1.79 15.72 -11.22
C ASP A 255 -0.50 14.90 -11.10
N ILE A 256 -0.22 14.32 -9.93
CA ILE A 256 0.93 13.46 -9.64
C ILE A 256 0.47 12.01 -9.56
N ASP A 257 1.13 11.15 -10.33
CA ASP A 257 0.93 9.71 -10.22
C ASP A 257 1.66 9.17 -8.98
N VAL A 258 0.90 8.72 -7.98
CA VAL A 258 1.45 8.16 -6.73
C VAL A 258 2.22 6.86 -6.92
N TYR A 259 2.01 6.17 -8.05
CA TYR A 259 2.70 4.91 -8.41
C TYR A 259 4.06 5.17 -9.08
N ASP A 260 4.33 6.40 -9.50
CA ASP A 260 5.54 6.80 -10.23
C ASP A 260 6.55 7.47 -9.29
N ASP A 261 7.65 6.79 -9.01
CA ASP A 261 8.72 7.27 -8.13
C ASP A 261 9.39 8.55 -8.67
N ASP A 262 9.51 8.70 -9.99
CA ASP A 262 10.11 9.88 -10.62
C ASP A 262 9.22 11.12 -10.38
N GLN A 263 7.90 10.97 -10.50
CA GLN A 263 6.97 12.08 -10.23
C GLN A 263 6.94 12.47 -8.75
N ILE A 264 6.99 11.50 -7.84
CA ILE A 264 7.09 11.79 -6.40
C ILE A 264 8.39 12.50 -6.06
N THR A 265 9.51 12.04 -6.62
CA THR A 265 10.82 12.67 -6.44
C THR A 265 10.83 14.10 -7.01
N TRP A 266 10.25 14.29 -8.20
CA TRP A 266 10.08 15.60 -8.79
C TRP A 266 9.23 16.54 -7.92
N ALA A 267 8.10 16.07 -7.40
CA ALA A 267 7.24 16.85 -6.51
C ALA A 267 7.98 17.23 -5.22
N MET A 268 8.74 16.30 -4.64
CA MET A 268 9.59 16.57 -3.47
C MET A 268 10.62 17.66 -3.75
N ALA A 269 11.24 17.65 -4.92
CA ALA A 269 12.26 18.64 -5.28
C ALA A 269 11.71 20.03 -5.62
N THR A 270 10.46 20.11 -6.12
CA THR A 270 9.94 21.34 -6.71
C THR A 270 8.80 22.00 -5.93
N ARG A 271 8.04 21.22 -5.14
CA ARG A 271 6.86 21.71 -4.39
C ARG A 271 7.10 21.82 -2.90
N PHE A 272 8.05 21.08 -2.35
CA PHE A 272 8.30 21.00 -0.92
C PHE A 272 9.13 22.16 -0.39
N ASN A 273 8.64 22.75 0.70
CA ASN A 273 9.38 23.74 1.50
C ASN A 273 9.33 23.30 2.98
N ALA A 274 10.46 22.87 3.52
CA ALA A 274 10.54 22.27 4.84
C ALA A 274 9.96 23.14 5.98
N ASP A 275 10.03 24.44 5.87
CA ASP A 275 9.50 25.37 6.90
C ASP A 275 7.96 25.33 7.03
N LYS A 276 7.25 24.88 5.98
CA LYS A 276 5.79 24.98 5.88
C LYS A 276 5.12 23.65 5.65
N ASP A 277 5.78 22.79 4.88
CA ASP A 277 5.17 21.61 4.26
C ASP A 277 5.58 20.33 4.97
N LEU A 278 6.40 20.45 6.04
CA LEU A 278 6.74 19.35 6.93
C LEU A 278 5.78 19.32 8.13
N PHE A 279 5.14 18.17 8.34
CA PHE A 279 4.27 17.98 9.48
C PHE A 279 4.78 16.85 10.37
N VAL A 280 5.20 17.19 11.58
CA VAL A 280 5.62 16.22 12.61
C VAL A 280 4.66 16.36 13.79
N PRO A 281 3.91 15.30 14.16
CA PRO A 281 3.06 15.33 15.34
C PRO A 281 3.86 15.68 16.59
N SER A 282 3.27 16.49 17.48
CA SER A 282 3.92 16.95 18.71
C SER A 282 4.26 15.82 19.71
N ARG A 283 3.65 14.64 19.53
CA ARG A 283 3.88 13.46 20.34
C ARG A 283 4.26 12.27 19.48
N ARG A 284 4.98 11.31 20.05
CA ARG A 284 5.19 9.99 19.44
C ARG A 284 3.86 9.24 19.35
N LEU A 285 3.72 8.43 18.34
CA LEU A 285 2.52 7.66 18.05
C LEU A 285 2.85 6.17 17.93
N GLN A 286 1.83 5.33 18.04
CA GLN A 286 1.98 3.88 17.97
C GLN A 286 2.73 3.46 16.72
N ALA A 287 3.83 2.74 16.93
CA ALA A 287 4.60 2.09 15.87
C ALA A 287 4.00 0.74 15.47
N PHE A 288 4.51 0.18 14.41
CA PHE A 288 4.41 -1.25 14.17
C PHE A 288 5.38 -1.97 15.12
N TYR A 289 4.98 -3.12 15.68
CA TYR A 289 5.74 -3.84 16.72
C TYR A 289 7.19 -4.22 16.33
N ALA A 290 7.48 -4.22 15.03
CA ALA A 290 8.79 -4.55 14.49
C ALA A 290 9.54 -3.32 13.93
N ASP A 291 9.06 -2.09 14.17
CA ASP A 291 9.79 -0.89 13.75
C ASP A 291 11.09 -0.77 14.56
N PRO A 292 12.27 -0.83 13.92
CA PRO A 292 13.55 -0.77 14.62
C PRO A 292 13.82 0.58 15.30
N ASN A 293 13.01 1.60 15.02
CA ASN A 293 13.09 2.92 15.65
C ASN A 293 12.02 3.14 16.74
N ALA A 294 11.21 2.13 17.02
CA ALA A 294 10.27 2.21 18.12
C ALA A 294 11.01 2.22 19.48
N ASP A 295 10.48 2.98 20.43
CA ASP A 295 10.99 2.95 21.81
C ASP A 295 10.41 1.75 22.60
N ALA A 296 10.73 1.69 23.90
CA ALA A 296 10.28 0.60 24.77
C ALA A 296 8.74 0.53 24.96
N ASP A 297 8.03 1.61 24.63
CA ASP A 297 6.57 1.70 24.70
C ASP A 297 5.91 1.48 23.32
N ASP A 298 6.66 0.97 22.33
CA ASP A 298 6.24 0.82 20.95
C ASP A 298 5.82 2.15 20.28
N LEU A 299 6.44 3.26 20.64
CA LEU A 299 6.14 4.57 20.07
C LEU A 299 7.25 5.05 19.14
N VAL A 300 6.86 5.77 18.09
CA VAL A 300 7.78 6.34 17.08
C VAL A 300 7.34 7.75 16.69
N SER A 301 8.30 8.58 16.29
CA SER A 301 7.99 9.83 15.59
C SER A 301 7.56 9.53 14.16
N LYS A 302 6.48 10.20 13.73
CA LYS A 302 5.94 10.09 12.37
C LYS A 302 6.10 11.42 11.63
N VAL A 303 6.06 11.40 10.30
CA VAL A 303 6.24 12.60 9.50
C VAL A 303 5.31 12.59 8.28
N GLY A 304 4.76 13.76 7.97
CA GLY A 304 4.01 14.02 6.74
C GLY A 304 4.70 15.09 5.90
N PHE A 305 4.71 14.88 4.59
CA PHE A 305 5.23 15.79 3.58
C PHE A 305 4.06 16.29 2.73
N ASP A 306 3.77 17.59 2.79
CA ASP A 306 2.79 18.23 1.93
C ASP A 306 3.49 18.67 0.63
N LEU A 307 3.30 17.91 -0.43
CA LEU A 307 3.82 18.18 -1.77
C LEU A 307 2.72 18.71 -2.69
N THR A 308 1.64 19.24 -2.11
CA THR A 308 0.58 19.85 -2.90
C THR A 308 1.04 21.21 -3.45
N SER A 309 0.51 21.57 -4.63
CA SER A 309 0.78 22.88 -5.18
C SER A 309 0.05 23.95 -4.35
N PRO A 310 0.74 24.96 -3.82
CA PRO A 310 0.07 26.02 -3.06
C PRO A 310 -1.09 26.63 -3.86
N THR A 311 -2.23 26.78 -3.24
CA THR A 311 -3.47 27.31 -3.88
C THR A 311 -3.26 28.68 -4.52
N SER A 312 -2.31 29.47 -3.99
CA SER A 312 -1.88 30.74 -4.57
C SER A 312 -1.15 30.61 -5.92
N ARG A 313 -0.66 29.41 -6.24
CA ARG A 313 0.11 29.11 -7.45
C ARG A 313 -0.69 28.28 -8.49
N SER A 314 -1.81 27.68 -8.09
CA SER A 314 -2.58 26.77 -8.96
C SER A 314 -3.13 27.43 -10.25
N LYS A 315 -3.26 28.74 -10.27
CA LYS A 315 -3.71 29.52 -11.44
C LYS A 315 -2.57 30.17 -12.24
N ASP A 316 -1.34 30.04 -11.79
CA ASP A 316 -0.17 30.64 -12.44
C ASP A 316 0.45 29.58 -13.38
N ILE A 317 0.46 29.88 -14.65
CA ILE A 317 1.02 29.00 -15.71
C ILE A 317 2.46 28.54 -15.43
N ARG A 318 3.24 29.35 -14.69
CA ARG A 318 4.62 29.02 -14.32
C ARG A 318 4.73 27.79 -13.43
N PHE A 319 3.65 27.40 -12.76
CA PHE A 319 3.60 26.23 -11.87
C PHE A 319 2.78 25.08 -12.45
N ALA A 320 2.19 25.27 -13.65
CA ALA A 320 1.53 24.18 -14.35
C ALA A 320 2.55 23.20 -14.92
N ARG A 321 2.27 21.91 -14.84
CA ARG A 321 3.12 20.88 -15.45
C ARG A 321 2.95 20.92 -16.98
N PRO A 322 4.06 21.03 -17.74
CA PRO A 322 3.98 20.88 -19.18
C PRO A 322 3.63 19.42 -19.53
N VAL A 323 2.57 19.24 -20.30
CA VAL A 323 2.14 17.92 -20.81
C VAL A 323 2.15 17.95 -22.34
N PRO A 324 2.43 16.81 -22.99
CA PRO A 324 2.34 16.73 -24.44
C PRO A 324 0.94 17.14 -24.92
N PRO A 325 0.83 17.98 -25.96
CA PRO A 325 -0.46 18.43 -26.45
C PRO A 325 -1.25 17.25 -27.06
N ARG A 326 -2.51 17.12 -26.68
CA ARG A 326 -3.47 16.18 -27.30
C ARG A 326 -4.30 16.92 -28.33
N ILE A 327 -3.68 17.27 -29.47
CA ILE A 327 -4.37 17.97 -30.55
C ILE A 327 -5.30 16.98 -31.25
N ARG A 328 -6.60 17.19 -31.11
CA ARG A 328 -7.63 16.51 -31.89
C ARG A 328 -8.24 17.58 -32.80
N PRO A 329 -7.83 17.64 -34.07
CA PRO A 329 -8.39 18.62 -34.96
C PRO A 329 -9.90 18.44 -35.12
N ALA A 330 -10.63 19.46 -34.76
CA ALA A 330 -12.07 19.51 -34.95
C ALA A 330 -12.35 20.80 -35.74
N THR A 331 -12.40 20.69 -37.04
CA THR A 331 -12.62 21.85 -37.92
C THR A 331 -14.00 22.46 -37.69
N THR A 332 -14.05 23.41 -36.74
CA THR A 332 -15.29 24.17 -36.42
C THR A 332 -15.20 25.63 -36.82
N ASN A 333 -13.98 26.16 -37.01
CA ASN A 333 -13.75 27.56 -37.34
C ASN A 333 -12.88 27.69 -38.59
N ALA A 334 -13.18 28.70 -39.38
CA ALA A 334 -12.47 28.98 -40.65
C ALA A 334 -11.18 29.81 -40.39
N SER A 335 -11.03 30.43 -39.22
CA SER A 335 -9.89 31.31 -38.89
C SER A 335 -9.59 31.37 -37.42
N VAL A 336 -8.38 31.80 -37.07
CA VAL A 336 -7.97 32.06 -35.67
C VAL A 336 -8.84 33.13 -35.03
N GLN A 337 -9.17 34.20 -35.78
CA GLN A 337 -10.06 35.25 -35.30
C GLN A 337 -11.40 34.67 -34.86
N GLN A 338 -12.03 33.85 -35.74
CA GLN A 338 -13.31 33.21 -35.44
C GLN A 338 -13.21 32.26 -34.23
N ALA A 339 -12.12 31.50 -34.13
CA ALA A 339 -11.89 30.64 -33.00
C ALA A 339 -11.84 31.41 -31.64
N LEU A 340 -11.28 32.63 -31.67
CA LEU A 340 -11.15 33.48 -30.50
C LEU A 340 -12.42 34.28 -30.18
N GLU A 341 -13.41 34.36 -31.06
CA GLU A 341 -14.70 35.05 -30.74
C GLU A 341 -15.46 34.37 -29.60
N THR A 342 -15.24 33.07 -29.39
CA THR A 342 -15.86 32.31 -28.28
C THR A 342 -15.13 32.47 -26.94
N GLY A 343 -14.03 33.22 -26.90
CA GLY A 343 -13.23 33.47 -25.71
C GLY A 343 -11.75 33.22 -25.87
N PRO A 344 -10.94 33.57 -24.86
CA PRO A 344 -9.49 33.31 -24.85
C PRO A 344 -9.17 31.84 -24.99
N LYS A 345 -8.05 31.50 -25.66
CA LYS A 345 -7.61 30.14 -25.93
C LYS A 345 -6.09 30.01 -25.90
N TYR A 346 -5.61 28.87 -25.47
CA TYR A 346 -4.22 28.47 -25.67
C TYR A 346 -3.95 28.16 -27.15
N PHE A 347 -2.70 28.23 -27.56
CA PHE A 347 -2.29 27.96 -28.94
C PHE A 347 -2.76 26.58 -29.44
N SER A 348 -2.65 25.54 -28.60
CA SER A 348 -3.11 24.18 -28.94
C SER A 348 -4.64 24.10 -29.13
N GLU A 349 -5.42 24.88 -28.39
CA GLU A 349 -6.87 24.94 -28.54
C GLU A 349 -7.27 25.68 -29.84
N ILE A 350 -6.51 26.72 -30.20
CA ILE A 350 -6.69 27.39 -31.48
C ILE A 350 -6.38 26.43 -32.64
N MET A 351 -5.24 25.69 -32.54
CA MET A 351 -4.90 24.66 -33.53
C MET A 351 -6.04 23.65 -33.72
N ALA A 352 -6.57 23.14 -32.59
CA ALA A 352 -7.68 22.19 -32.64
C ALA A 352 -8.94 22.80 -33.29
N ALA A 353 -9.26 24.05 -32.94
CA ALA A 353 -10.45 24.74 -33.41
C ALA A 353 -10.42 25.05 -34.93
N VAL A 354 -9.24 25.33 -35.50
CA VAL A 354 -9.08 25.58 -36.96
C VAL A 354 -8.67 24.33 -37.73
N GLY A 355 -8.50 23.18 -37.05
CA GLY A 355 -8.13 21.92 -37.67
C GLY A 355 -6.66 21.81 -38.06
N SER A 356 -5.79 22.64 -37.50
CA SER A 356 -4.34 22.62 -37.71
C SER A 356 -3.65 21.43 -37.05
N THR A 357 -2.72 20.80 -37.74
CA THR A 357 -1.91 19.69 -37.22
C THR A 357 -0.47 20.09 -36.91
N ASP A 358 0.07 21.12 -37.58
CA ASP A 358 1.44 21.59 -37.35
C ASP A 358 1.53 23.05 -36.82
N GLY A 359 0.42 23.76 -36.82
CA GLY A 359 0.29 25.10 -36.25
C GLY A 359 0.87 26.24 -37.12
N ARG A 360 1.41 25.95 -38.29
CA ARG A 360 2.09 26.96 -39.11
C ARG A 360 1.14 28.09 -39.57
N GLU A 361 0.00 27.75 -40.09
CA GLU A 361 -1.03 28.69 -40.49
C GLU A 361 -1.58 29.51 -39.29
N VAL A 362 -1.66 28.88 -38.12
CA VAL A 362 -2.09 29.54 -36.89
C VAL A 362 -1.10 30.64 -36.49
N VAL A 363 0.22 30.36 -36.54
CA VAL A 363 1.26 31.34 -36.26
C VAL A 363 1.15 32.53 -37.20
N ILE A 364 0.99 32.29 -38.52
CA ILE A 364 0.89 33.36 -39.53
C ILE A 364 -0.31 34.26 -39.25
N GLU A 365 -1.47 33.67 -38.95
CA GLU A 365 -2.67 34.45 -38.68
C GLU A 365 -2.60 35.21 -37.32
N ILE A 366 -2.02 34.58 -36.28
CA ILE A 366 -1.75 35.24 -35.00
C ILE A 366 -0.83 36.45 -35.18
N ASP A 367 0.22 36.34 -36.01
CA ASP A 367 1.13 37.46 -36.26
C ASP A 367 0.39 38.60 -37.02
N ALA A 368 -0.41 38.29 -38.02
CA ALA A 368 -1.22 39.28 -38.74
C ALA A 368 -2.20 39.99 -37.81
N LEU A 369 -2.90 39.28 -36.94
CA LEU A 369 -3.84 39.88 -35.96
C LEU A 369 -3.11 40.72 -34.92
N ARG A 370 -1.90 40.33 -34.54
CA ARG A 370 -1.06 41.12 -33.62
C ARG A 370 -0.58 42.42 -34.25
N GLU A 371 -0.12 42.35 -35.50
CA GLU A 371 0.29 43.55 -36.26
C GLU A 371 -0.86 44.49 -36.56
N ALA A 372 -2.08 43.96 -36.79
CA ALA A 372 -3.30 44.74 -36.89
C ALA A 372 -3.77 45.36 -35.57
N GLY A 373 -3.12 45.00 -34.44
CA GLY A 373 -3.46 45.49 -33.13
C GLY A 373 -4.82 45.00 -32.60
N THR A 374 -5.28 43.84 -33.04
CA THR A 374 -6.57 43.22 -32.65
C THR A 374 -6.42 42.06 -31.68
N LEU A 375 -5.18 41.57 -31.47
CA LEU A 375 -4.88 40.42 -30.60
C LEU A 375 -3.99 40.83 -29.42
N THR A 376 -4.22 40.21 -28.29
CA THR A 376 -3.34 40.30 -27.11
C THR A 376 -3.05 38.92 -26.57
N ARG A 377 -2.05 38.81 -25.68
CA ARG A 377 -1.74 37.62 -24.92
C ARG A 377 -1.96 37.93 -23.43
N LEU A 378 -2.73 37.06 -22.78
CA LEU A 378 -3.03 37.20 -21.33
C LEU A 378 -1.89 36.70 -20.47
N ASP A 379 -1.86 37.07 -19.20
CA ASP A 379 -0.82 36.68 -18.24
C ASP A 379 -0.76 35.14 -18.02
N ASN A 380 -1.85 34.44 -18.26
CA ASN A 380 -1.92 32.97 -18.21
C ASN A 380 -1.44 32.28 -19.52
N GLY A 381 -1.06 33.06 -20.53
CA GLY A 381 -0.55 32.55 -21.81
C GLY A 381 -1.61 32.32 -22.89
N GLU A 382 -2.88 32.55 -22.63
CA GLU A 382 -3.96 32.50 -23.63
C GLU A 382 -3.92 33.70 -24.60
N TYR A 383 -4.34 33.46 -25.84
CA TYR A 383 -4.59 34.52 -26.81
C TYR A 383 -6.03 34.99 -26.71
N ALA A 384 -6.25 36.28 -26.82
CA ALA A 384 -7.57 36.92 -26.75
C ALA A 384 -7.69 38.06 -27.74
N LEU A 385 -8.90 38.30 -28.27
CA LEU A 385 -9.21 39.53 -29.04
C LEU A 385 -9.28 40.72 -28.08
N LEU A 386 -8.74 41.89 -28.48
CA LEU A 386 -8.74 43.10 -27.65
C LEU A 386 -10.14 43.60 -27.31
N SER A 387 -11.14 43.31 -28.14
CA SER A 387 -12.54 43.59 -27.84
C SER A 387 -13.13 42.85 -26.66
N GLN A 388 -12.47 41.80 -26.18
CA GLN A 388 -12.92 40.93 -25.10
C GLN A 388 -12.19 41.22 -23.78
N THR A 389 -11.20 42.10 -23.76
CA THR A 389 -10.39 42.41 -22.58
C THR A 389 -11.00 43.59 -21.82
N PRO A 390 -11.51 43.40 -20.58
CA PRO A 390 -11.98 44.55 -19.78
C PRO A 390 -10.78 45.42 -19.40
N GLY A 391 -10.69 46.61 -20.00
CA GLY A 391 -10.01 47.79 -19.48
C GLY A 391 -8.61 47.63 -18.88
N ARG A 392 -7.60 47.20 -19.68
CA ARG A 392 -6.21 47.55 -19.42
C ARG A 392 -5.68 48.46 -20.50
N ALA A 393 -5.33 49.69 -20.09
CA ALA A 393 -4.65 50.67 -20.92
C ALA A 393 -3.36 50.07 -21.51
N ARG A 394 -3.09 50.41 -22.77
CA ARG A 394 -1.88 50.10 -23.54
C ARG A 394 -0.63 50.29 -22.67
N VAL A 395 0.14 49.21 -22.46
CA VAL A 395 1.57 49.31 -22.16
C VAL A 395 2.26 49.24 -23.52
N VAL A 396 2.89 50.36 -23.86
CA VAL A 396 3.74 50.55 -25.04
C VAL A 396 4.99 49.68 -24.95
#